data_322e5ac7b22c07a24ac16fc48bbb9dfd
#
_entry.id   322e5ac7b22c07a24ac16fc48bbb9dfd
#
_cell.length_a   1.000
_cell.length_b   1.000
_cell.length_c   1.000
_cell.angle_alpha   90.00
_cell.angle_beta   90.00
_cell.angle_gamma   90.00
#
_symmetry.space_group_name_H-M   'P 1'
#
loop_
_entity.id
_entity.type
_entity.pdbx_description
1 polymer ?
#
loop_
_entity_poly.entity_id
_entity_poly.type
_entity_poly.pdbx_seq_one_letter_code
_entity_poly.pdbx_strand_id
1 'polypeptide(L)'
;MASYDKAWYVGTKSEESGDMQGEIVVKTWKANPSWDKNGDGVIQYVLIKGEPGHPDAEARTTHVTKYITENGIKVQKLNANWDTARAKDIVDAWIQKHGDKIEFIFSNNDSMALGALQSVQSLGYNQGDNSKFIPIVGVDAIPDMLNEIKKGTIVGTVLQDSLNQAKAVVDLSLNVANGKEPLEGTQWTLDDVKAVRVPYVPITLDNIQVAEDTYK
;
A
#
# COMPACT_ATOMS: atom_id res chain seq x y z
N MET A 1 16.10 18.21 6.95
CA MET A 1 16.58 17.91 8.30
C MET A 1 18.11 17.93 8.40
N ALA A 2 18.82 17.64 7.32
CA ALA A 2 20.30 17.62 7.34
C ALA A 2 20.99 18.93 7.83
N SER A 3 20.30 20.05 7.74
CA SER A 3 20.82 21.37 8.20
C SER A 3 20.61 21.65 9.69
N TYR A 4 19.92 20.76 10.43
CA TYR A 4 19.66 20.94 11.86
C TYR A 4 20.26 19.79 12.66
N ASP A 5 21.23 20.11 13.53
CA ASP A 5 22.07 19.08 14.17
C ASP A 5 21.36 18.25 15.26
N LYS A 6 20.23 18.73 15.77
CA LYS A 6 19.47 18.09 16.85
C LYS A 6 18.11 17.53 16.40
N ALA A 7 17.98 17.18 15.13
CA ALA A 7 16.78 16.55 14.61
C ALA A 7 17.13 15.29 13.82
N TRP A 8 16.35 14.25 14.03
CA TRP A 8 16.43 12.97 13.33
C TRP A 8 15.06 12.61 12.78
N TYR A 9 15.04 11.83 11.74
CA TYR A 9 13.83 11.27 11.19
C TYR A 9 13.78 9.76 11.45
N VAL A 10 12.62 9.25 11.83
CA VAL A 10 12.35 7.81 11.86
C VAL A 10 11.16 7.55 10.97
N GLY A 11 11.29 6.66 10.01
CA GLY A 11 10.22 6.34 9.06
C GLY A 11 10.72 5.47 7.92
N THR A 12 10.05 5.56 6.78
CA THR A 12 10.24 4.69 5.63
C THR A 12 10.76 5.48 4.42
N LYS A 13 11.03 4.80 3.32
CA LYS A 13 11.19 5.40 1.99
C LYS A 13 9.92 5.14 1.20
N SER A 14 9.14 6.18 0.97
CA SER A 14 7.79 6.09 0.42
C SER A 14 7.72 5.40 -0.95
N GLU A 15 8.78 5.57 -1.77
CA GLU A 15 8.93 4.95 -3.08
C GLU A 15 8.88 3.42 -2.99
N GLU A 16 9.54 2.84 -1.98
CA GLU A 16 9.59 1.38 -1.77
C GLU A 16 8.20 0.78 -1.59
N SER A 17 7.28 1.50 -0.94
CA SER A 17 5.91 1.00 -0.76
C SER A 17 5.13 0.91 -2.07
N GLY A 18 5.36 1.84 -2.98
CA GLY A 18 4.78 1.80 -4.32
C GLY A 18 5.35 0.65 -5.15
N ASP A 19 6.68 0.45 -5.09
CA ASP A 19 7.35 -0.65 -5.78
C ASP A 19 6.85 -2.01 -5.25
N MET A 20 6.75 -2.19 -3.93
CA MET A 20 6.23 -3.44 -3.31
C MET A 20 4.74 -3.67 -3.58
N GLN A 21 3.93 -2.61 -3.63
CA GLN A 21 2.56 -2.70 -4.08
C GLN A 21 2.51 -3.20 -5.54
N GLY A 22 3.37 -2.67 -6.40
CA GLY A 22 3.54 -3.11 -7.78
C GLY A 22 3.99 -4.58 -7.89
N GLU A 23 4.87 -5.04 -6.99
CA GLU A 23 5.29 -6.45 -6.91
C GLU A 23 4.11 -7.38 -6.64
N ILE A 24 3.27 -7.06 -5.65
CA ILE A 24 2.05 -7.83 -5.36
C ILE A 24 1.16 -7.90 -6.61
N VAL A 25 0.95 -6.76 -7.28
CA VAL A 25 0.13 -6.69 -8.51
C VAL A 25 0.69 -7.57 -9.60
N VAL A 26 1.98 -7.48 -9.91
CA VAL A 26 2.66 -8.28 -10.96
C VAL A 26 2.55 -9.78 -10.65
N LYS A 27 2.83 -10.18 -9.40
CA LYS A 27 2.76 -11.58 -8.97
C LYS A 27 1.33 -12.13 -9.10
N THR A 28 0.35 -11.41 -8.57
CA THR A 28 -1.05 -11.87 -8.54
C THR A 28 -1.71 -11.82 -9.90
N TRP A 29 -1.43 -10.80 -10.72
CA TRP A 29 -1.91 -10.71 -12.09
C TRP A 29 -1.41 -11.88 -12.96
N LYS A 30 -0.13 -12.17 -12.93
CA LYS A 30 0.44 -13.31 -13.68
C LYS A 30 -0.11 -14.66 -13.23
N ALA A 31 -0.47 -14.80 -11.96
CA ALA A 31 -1.06 -16.01 -11.40
C ALA A 31 -2.55 -16.18 -11.75
N ASN A 32 -3.25 -15.12 -12.16
CA ASN A 32 -4.68 -15.10 -12.39
C ASN A 32 -5.04 -14.51 -13.77
N PRO A 33 -4.79 -15.22 -14.88
CA PRO A 33 -5.06 -14.69 -16.24
C PRO A 33 -6.52 -14.29 -16.48
N SER A 34 -7.46 -14.84 -15.71
CA SER A 34 -8.90 -14.49 -15.79
C SER A 34 -9.23 -13.08 -15.28
N TRP A 35 -8.28 -12.39 -14.64
CA TRP A 35 -8.47 -11.00 -14.23
C TRP A 35 -8.33 -10.01 -15.39
N ASP A 36 -7.63 -10.39 -16.46
CA ASP A 36 -7.66 -9.73 -17.76
C ASP A 36 -8.99 -10.04 -18.45
N LYS A 37 -10.01 -9.24 -18.13
CA LYS A 37 -11.42 -9.50 -18.49
C LYS A 37 -11.68 -9.32 -19.99
N ASN A 38 -10.89 -8.48 -20.64
CA ASN A 38 -11.02 -8.20 -22.08
C ASN A 38 -9.96 -8.91 -22.93
N GLY A 39 -8.94 -9.54 -22.31
CA GLY A 39 -7.91 -10.33 -22.98
C GLY A 39 -6.86 -9.49 -23.73
N ASP A 40 -6.69 -8.21 -23.38
CA ASP A 40 -5.77 -7.31 -24.09
C ASP A 40 -4.34 -7.25 -23.50
N GLY A 41 -4.11 -7.91 -22.35
CA GLY A 41 -2.85 -7.92 -21.64
C GLY A 41 -2.49 -6.59 -20.97
N VAL A 42 -3.48 -5.72 -20.78
CA VAL A 42 -3.34 -4.41 -20.13
C VAL A 42 -4.17 -4.39 -18.87
N ILE A 43 -3.63 -3.93 -17.73
CA ILE A 43 -4.43 -3.76 -16.51
C ILE A 43 -5.21 -2.44 -16.59
N GLN A 44 -6.53 -2.50 -16.70
CA GLN A 44 -7.40 -1.35 -16.56
C GLN A 44 -7.67 -1.10 -15.07
N TYR A 45 -7.03 -0.06 -14.51
CA TYR A 45 -7.09 0.20 -13.08
C TYR A 45 -7.74 1.55 -12.72
N VAL A 46 -8.27 1.59 -11.52
CA VAL A 46 -8.57 2.84 -10.81
C VAL A 46 -7.60 2.98 -9.63
N LEU A 47 -7.22 4.22 -9.30
CA LEU A 47 -6.29 4.49 -8.22
C LEU A 47 -6.89 5.49 -7.25
N ILE A 48 -6.97 5.09 -5.98
CA ILE A 48 -7.39 5.94 -4.87
C ILE A 48 -6.12 6.52 -4.25
N LYS A 49 -5.90 7.80 -4.51
CA LYS A 49 -4.71 8.50 -4.09
C LYS A 49 -4.96 9.22 -2.76
N GLY A 50 -3.96 9.40 -1.93
CA GLY A 50 -3.99 10.21 -0.74
C GLY A 50 -4.03 11.72 -1.03
N GLU A 51 -3.76 12.53 -0.03
CA GLU A 51 -3.78 13.98 -0.12
C GLU A 51 -2.85 14.49 -1.23
N PRO A 52 -3.34 15.38 -2.13
CA PRO A 52 -2.51 15.97 -3.17
C PRO A 52 -1.31 16.73 -2.61
N GLY A 53 -0.12 16.46 -3.17
CA GLY A 53 1.12 17.07 -2.73
C GLY A 53 1.74 16.43 -1.48
N HIS A 54 1.07 15.46 -0.84
CA HIS A 54 1.68 14.67 0.22
C HIS A 54 2.75 13.75 -0.37
N PRO A 55 4.02 13.79 0.11
CA PRO A 55 5.12 13.04 -0.49
C PRO A 55 4.84 11.55 -0.65
N ASP A 56 4.26 10.89 0.38
CA ASP A 56 3.93 9.47 0.30
C ASP A 56 2.85 9.17 -0.74
N ALA A 57 1.82 10.01 -0.84
CA ALA A 57 0.76 9.82 -1.82
C ALA A 57 1.27 9.95 -3.27
N GLU A 58 2.17 10.90 -3.51
CA GLU A 58 2.80 11.07 -4.82
C GLU A 58 3.73 9.90 -5.15
N ALA A 59 4.58 9.50 -4.21
CA ALA A 59 5.52 8.39 -4.39
C ALA A 59 4.78 7.07 -4.63
N ARG A 60 3.85 6.68 -3.75
CA ARG A 60 3.05 5.46 -3.90
C ARG A 60 2.30 5.41 -5.24
N THR A 61 1.68 6.53 -5.64
CA THR A 61 0.95 6.63 -6.91
C THR A 61 1.85 6.42 -8.12
N THR A 62 3.05 7.00 -8.11
CA THR A 62 3.98 6.94 -9.24
C THR A 62 4.64 5.56 -9.31
N HIS A 63 5.12 5.06 -8.18
CA HIS A 63 5.96 3.87 -8.13
C HIS A 63 5.18 2.58 -8.38
N VAL A 64 3.92 2.46 -7.94
CA VAL A 64 3.11 1.27 -8.24
C VAL A 64 2.99 1.03 -9.74
N THR A 65 2.67 2.07 -10.51
CA THR A 65 2.51 1.94 -11.97
C THR A 65 3.85 1.80 -12.69
N LYS A 66 4.88 2.50 -12.22
CA LYS A 66 6.24 2.37 -12.72
C LYS A 66 6.73 0.93 -12.60
N TYR A 67 6.65 0.34 -11.40
CA TYR A 67 7.08 -1.04 -11.18
C TYR A 67 6.36 -2.04 -12.09
N ILE A 68 5.03 -1.93 -12.21
CA ILE A 68 4.23 -2.81 -13.07
C ILE A 68 4.70 -2.71 -14.54
N THR A 69 4.92 -1.50 -15.04
CA THR A 69 5.35 -1.28 -16.44
C THR A 69 6.78 -1.75 -16.69
N GLU A 70 7.70 -1.54 -15.76
CA GLU A 70 9.08 -2.04 -15.84
C GLU A 70 9.15 -3.57 -15.82
N ASN A 71 8.13 -4.24 -15.24
CA ASN A 71 7.98 -5.70 -15.26
C ASN A 71 7.19 -6.23 -16.47
N GLY A 72 6.99 -5.40 -17.49
CA GLY A 72 6.48 -5.79 -18.81
C GLY A 72 4.95 -5.86 -18.91
N ILE A 73 4.21 -5.37 -17.90
CA ILE A 73 2.74 -5.31 -17.92
C ILE A 73 2.33 -3.87 -18.24
N LYS A 74 1.50 -3.69 -19.26
CA LYS A 74 0.92 -2.39 -19.57
C LYS A 74 -0.19 -2.05 -18.58
N VAL A 75 -0.36 -0.77 -18.26
CA VAL A 75 -1.42 -0.27 -17.38
C VAL A 75 -2.18 0.87 -18.03
N GLN A 76 -3.49 0.91 -17.83
CA GLN A 76 -4.35 2.00 -18.28
C GLN A 76 -5.19 2.54 -17.13
N LYS A 77 -4.93 3.77 -16.72
CA LYS A 77 -5.72 4.44 -15.69
C LYS A 77 -7.10 4.81 -16.22
N LEU A 78 -8.13 4.30 -15.57
CA LEU A 78 -9.49 4.77 -15.76
C LEU A 78 -9.66 6.07 -14.97
N ASN A 79 -10.07 7.18 -15.64
CA ASN A 79 -10.08 8.53 -15.06
C ASN A 79 -10.85 8.60 -13.74
N ALA A 80 -10.13 9.05 -12.71
CA ALA A 80 -10.62 9.22 -11.37
C ALA A 80 -9.98 10.43 -10.72
N ASN A 81 -10.78 11.44 -10.36
CA ASN A 81 -10.40 12.54 -9.46
C ASN A 81 -10.97 12.25 -8.07
N TRP A 82 -10.21 12.54 -7.01
CA TRP A 82 -10.33 11.91 -5.71
C TRP A 82 -10.24 12.87 -4.54
N ASP A 83 -10.82 12.37 -3.43
CA ASP A 83 -10.73 12.91 -2.08
C ASP A 83 -10.72 11.74 -1.10
N THR A 84 -9.80 11.72 -0.14
CA THR A 84 -9.61 10.64 0.84
C THR A 84 -10.85 10.37 1.70
N ALA A 85 -11.60 11.41 2.03
CA ALA A 85 -12.82 11.28 2.84
C ALA A 85 -13.99 10.61 2.09
N ARG A 86 -13.88 10.42 0.78
CA ARG A 86 -14.94 9.94 -0.11
C ARG A 86 -14.57 8.72 -0.94
N ALA A 87 -13.59 7.92 -0.52
CA ALA A 87 -13.13 6.77 -1.28
C ALA A 87 -14.29 5.84 -1.70
N LYS A 88 -15.25 5.61 -0.82
CA LYS A 88 -16.44 4.79 -1.11
C LYS A 88 -17.29 5.40 -2.22
N ASP A 89 -17.69 6.66 -2.10
CA ASP A 89 -18.58 7.35 -3.06
C ASP A 89 -17.93 7.45 -4.45
N ILE A 90 -16.62 7.65 -4.49
CA ILE A 90 -15.84 7.70 -5.72
C ILE A 90 -15.79 6.34 -6.39
N VAL A 91 -15.56 5.27 -5.64
CA VAL A 91 -15.53 3.91 -6.18
C VAL A 91 -16.93 3.49 -6.66
N ASP A 92 -17.99 3.85 -5.93
CA ASP A 92 -19.37 3.66 -6.39
C ASP A 92 -19.60 4.29 -7.78
N ALA A 93 -19.17 5.55 -7.95
CA ALA A 93 -19.30 6.26 -9.23
C ALA A 93 -18.45 5.61 -10.35
N TRP A 94 -17.25 5.10 -10.03
CA TRP A 94 -16.40 4.44 -11.00
C TRP A 94 -16.96 3.09 -11.45
N ILE A 95 -17.48 2.29 -10.53
CA ILE A 95 -18.10 1.01 -10.87
C ILE A 95 -19.37 1.23 -11.69
N GLN A 96 -20.19 2.24 -11.36
CA GLN A 96 -21.34 2.60 -12.18
C GLN A 96 -20.94 3.02 -13.61
N LYS A 97 -19.81 3.72 -13.75
CA LYS A 97 -19.34 4.22 -15.04
C LYS A 97 -18.59 3.17 -15.86
N HIS A 98 -17.76 2.37 -15.22
CA HIS A 98 -16.82 1.48 -15.88
C HIS A 98 -17.16 -0.01 -15.72
N GLY A 99 -17.84 -0.38 -14.61
CA GLY A 99 -18.29 -1.75 -14.36
C GLY A 99 -17.17 -2.78 -14.50
N ASP A 100 -17.43 -3.78 -15.30
CA ASP A 100 -16.49 -4.89 -15.54
C ASP A 100 -15.20 -4.49 -16.28
N LYS A 101 -15.06 -3.23 -16.70
CA LYS A 101 -13.79 -2.73 -17.25
C LYS A 101 -12.74 -2.45 -16.18
N ILE A 102 -13.13 -2.43 -14.90
CA ILE A 102 -12.17 -2.28 -13.81
C ILE A 102 -11.58 -3.65 -13.50
N GLU A 103 -10.28 -3.79 -13.69
CA GLU A 103 -9.55 -5.05 -13.48
C GLU A 103 -8.66 -5.01 -12.25
N PHE A 104 -8.37 -3.80 -11.72
CA PHE A 104 -7.63 -3.63 -10.47
C PHE A 104 -7.96 -2.31 -9.78
N ILE A 105 -7.93 -2.31 -8.44
CA ILE A 105 -8.01 -1.10 -7.62
C ILE A 105 -6.70 -0.97 -6.83
N PHE A 106 -5.96 0.12 -7.07
CA PHE A 106 -4.80 0.50 -6.28
C PHE A 106 -5.22 1.57 -5.27
N SER A 107 -4.82 1.40 -4.01
CA SER A 107 -5.07 2.40 -2.97
C SER A 107 -3.77 2.81 -2.28
N ASN A 108 -3.60 4.10 -2.03
CA ASN A 108 -2.41 4.60 -1.35
C ASN A 108 -2.37 4.21 0.15
N ASN A 109 -3.51 3.79 0.74
CA ASN A 109 -3.52 3.20 2.08
C ASN A 109 -4.68 2.21 2.27
N ASP A 110 -4.62 1.46 3.37
CA ASP A 110 -5.58 0.40 3.67
C ASP A 110 -6.97 0.92 4.03
N SER A 111 -7.06 2.04 4.75
CA SER A 111 -8.37 2.60 5.13
C SER A 111 -9.21 2.96 3.91
N MET A 112 -8.59 3.53 2.88
CA MET A 112 -9.25 3.81 1.61
C MET A 112 -9.53 2.52 0.81
N ALA A 113 -8.63 1.52 0.86
CA ALA A 113 -8.84 0.23 0.23
C ALA A 113 -10.06 -0.50 0.83
N LEU A 114 -10.25 -0.43 2.15
CA LEU A 114 -11.43 -0.98 2.82
C LEU A 114 -12.71 -0.24 2.44
N GLY A 115 -12.64 1.08 2.26
CA GLY A 115 -13.75 1.86 1.71
C GLY A 115 -14.12 1.43 0.29
N ALA A 116 -13.12 1.18 -0.56
CA ALA A 116 -13.32 0.62 -1.91
C ALA A 116 -13.94 -0.78 -1.85
N LEU A 117 -13.47 -1.64 -0.94
CA LEU A 117 -14.05 -2.98 -0.76
C LEU A 117 -15.53 -2.91 -0.40
N GLN A 118 -15.93 -2.04 0.53
CA GLN A 118 -17.34 -1.84 0.88
C GLN A 118 -18.18 -1.42 -0.33
N SER A 119 -17.63 -0.54 -1.18
CA SER A 119 -18.27 -0.10 -2.41
C SER A 119 -18.49 -1.27 -3.37
N VAL A 120 -17.42 -2.01 -3.74
CA VAL A 120 -17.52 -3.11 -4.69
C VAL A 120 -18.44 -4.20 -4.16
N GLN A 121 -18.42 -4.49 -2.86
CA GLN A 121 -19.30 -5.48 -2.23
C GLN A 121 -20.78 -5.06 -2.28
N SER A 122 -21.08 -3.77 -2.07
CA SER A 122 -22.46 -3.27 -2.15
C SER A 122 -23.07 -3.44 -3.54
N LEU A 123 -22.23 -3.56 -4.56
CA LEU A 123 -22.57 -3.74 -5.97
C LEU A 123 -22.43 -5.19 -6.44
N GLY A 124 -22.18 -6.13 -5.51
CA GLY A 124 -22.16 -7.57 -5.77
C GLY A 124 -20.82 -8.13 -6.24
N TYR A 125 -19.74 -7.34 -6.15
CA TYR A 125 -18.38 -7.83 -6.40
C TYR A 125 -17.72 -8.36 -5.12
N ASN A 126 -16.63 -9.12 -5.24
CA ASN A 126 -15.80 -9.65 -4.14
C ASN A 126 -16.62 -10.34 -3.02
N GLN A 127 -17.66 -11.09 -3.40
CA GLN A 127 -18.54 -11.86 -2.50
C GLN A 127 -18.51 -13.37 -2.77
N GLY A 128 -17.37 -13.89 -3.27
CA GLY A 128 -17.17 -15.32 -3.52
C GLY A 128 -17.45 -15.77 -4.95
N ASP A 129 -18.00 -14.91 -5.81
CA ASP A 129 -18.11 -15.16 -7.25
C ASP A 129 -16.83 -14.65 -7.95
N ASN A 130 -15.99 -15.57 -8.43
CA ASN A 130 -14.75 -15.24 -9.10
C ASN A 130 -14.94 -14.45 -10.41
N SER A 131 -16.10 -14.56 -11.06
CA SER A 131 -16.41 -13.77 -12.27
C SER A 131 -16.68 -12.31 -11.94
N LYS A 132 -17.01 -12.01 -10.68
CA LYS A 132 -17.26 -10.68 -10.13
C LYS A 132 -16.19 -10.29 -9.11
N PHE A 133 -14.95 -10.65 -9.35
CA PHE A 133 -13.84 -10.26 -8.50
C PHE A 133 -13.09 -9.07 -9.10
N ILE A 134 -12.85 -8.06 -8.27
CA ILE A 134 -11.97 -6.93 -8.58
C ILE A 134 -10.84 -6.94 -7.54
N PRO A 135 -9.61 -7.28 -7.92
CA PRO A 135 -8.48 -7.29 -7.00
C PRO A 135 -8.19 -5.89 -6.47
N ILE A 136 -7.93 -5.81 -5.16
CA ILE A 136 -7.64 -4.57 -4.43
C ILE A 136 -6.32 -4.74 -3.69
N VAL A 137 -5.47 -3.71 -3.71
CA VAL A 137 -4.21 -3.69 -2.97
C VAL A 137 -4.05 -2.35 -2.23
N GLY A 138 -3.55 -2.39 -0.99
CA GLY A 138 -3.36 -1.23 -0.12
C GLY A 138 -1.91 -1.01 0.33
N VAL A 139 -1.75 -0.19 1.36
CA VAL A 139 -0.51 0.06 2.11
C VAL A 139 -0.90 0.34 3.55
N ASP A 140 -0.19 -0.13 4.52
CA ASP A 140 -0.09 0.02 5.97
C ASP A 140 -0.12 -1.33 6.69
N ALA A 141 -0.88 -2.31 6.22
CA ALA A 141 -1.17 -3.62 6.81
C ALA A 141 -1.92 -3.52 8.15
N ILE A 142 -2.95 -2.67 8.23
CA ILE A 142 -3.76 -2.55 9.44
C ILE A 142 -4.58 -3.84 9.70
N PRO A 143 -4.97 -4.13 10.98
CA PRO A 143 -5.64 -5.39 11.34
C PRO A 143 -6.89 -5.71 10.51
N ASP A 144 -7.73 -4.70 10.21
CA ASP A 144 -8.93 -4.91 9.40
C ASP A 144 -8.59 -5.31 7.97
N MET A 145 -7.52 -4.75 7.38
CA MET A 145 -7.02 -5.14 6.07
C MET A 145 -6.52 -6.58 6.07
N LEU A 146 -5.77 -7.00 7.11
CA LEU A 146 -5.28 -8.37 7.25
C LEU A 146 -6.45 -9.37 7.33
N ASN A 147 -7.54 -9.00 8.03
CA ASN A 147 -8.75 -9.82 8.08
C ASN A 147 -9.38 -9.99 6.69
N GLU A 148 -9.43 -8.97 5.86
CA GLU A 148 -9.98 -9.05 4.50
C GLU A 148 -9.07 -9.86 3.55
N ILE A 149 -7.75 -9.78 3.72
CA ILE A 149 -6.80 -10.64 2.99
C ILE A 149 -7.04 -12.13 3.35
N LYS A 150 -7.25 -12.45 4.65
CA LYS A 150 -7.57 -13.82 5.09
C LYS A 150 -8.89 -14.35 4.50
N LYS A 151 -9.87 -13.48 4.31
CA LYS A 151 -11.15 -13.85 3.67
C LYS A 151 -11.02 -13.99 2.15
N GLY A 152 -9.90 -13.58 1.55
CA GLY A 152 -9.71 -13.57 0.10
C GLY A 152 -10.47 -12.47 -0.63
N THR A 153 -10.98 -11.45 0.07
CA THR A 153 -11.68 -10.30 -0.53
C THR A 153 -10.74 -9.22 -1.03
N ILE A 154 -9.50 -9.20 -0.52
CA ILE A 154 -8.39 -8.32 -0.91
C ILE A 154 -7.15 -9.18 -1.17
N VAL A 155 -6.34 -8.79 -2.17
CA VAL A 155 -5.19 -9.60 -2.59
C VAL A 155 -3.93 -9.35 -1.79
N GLY A 156 -3.76 -8.17 -1.20
CA GLY A 156 -2.58 -7.87 -0.40
C GLY A 156 -2.47 -6.40 0.01
N THR A 157 -1.45 -6.12 0.77
CA THR A 157 -1.06 -4.79 1.25
C THR A 157 0.45 -4.70 1.43
N VAL A 158 0.96 -3.53 1.78
CA VAL A 158 2.37 -3.33 2.12
C VAL A 158 2.46 -2.91 3.58
N LEU A 159 3.14 -3.68 4.41
CA LEU A 159 3.32 -3.37 5.83
C LEU A 159 4.19 -2.11 5.99
N GLN A 160 3.65 -1.12 6.65
CA GLN A 160 4.39 -0.01 7.25
C GLN A 160 4.61 -0.34 8.73
N ASP A 161 5.77 -0.88 9.08
CA ASP A 161 6.06 -1.47 10.39
C ASP A 161 6.11 -0.41 11.51
N SER A 162 4.95 -0.11 12.06
CA SER A 162 4.76 0.87 13.13
C SER A 162 5.44 0.45 14.42
N LEU A 163 5.55 -0.85 14.72
CA LEU A 163 6.22 -1.36 15.91
C LEU A 163 7.72 -1.05 15.88
N ASN A 164 8.38 -1.36 14.77
CA ASN A 164 9.81 -1.07 14.62
C ASN A 164 10.08 0.43 14.50
N GLN A 165 9.19 1.21 13.88
CA GLN A 165 9.29 2.67 13.91
C GLN A 165 9.19 3.20 15.34
N ALA A 166 8.24 2.72 16.15
CA ALA A 166 8.10 3.12 17.55
C ALA A 166 9.33 2.74 18.38
N LYS A 167 9.86 1.52 18.23
CA LYS A 167 11.10 1.09 18.89
C LYS A 167 12.27 2.01 18.53
N ALA A 168 12.46 2.31 17.25
CA ALA A 168 13.55 3.19 16.82
C ALA A 168 13.43 4.61 17.40
N VAL A 169 12.20 5.14 17.49
CA VAL A 169 11.94 6.45 18.12
C VAL A 169 12.30 6.42 19.61
N VAL A 170 11.88 5.37 20.32
CA VAL A 170 12.16 5.23 21.77
C VAL A 170 13.65 5.09 22.02
N ASP A 171 14.34 4.20 21.29
CA ASP A 171 15.78 3.96 21.44
C ASP A 171 16.58 5.24 21.21
N LEU A 172 16.31 5.94 20.11
CA LEU A 172 16.96 7.22 19.76
C LEU A 172 16.70 8.27 20.84
N SER A 173 15.45 8.42 21.27
CA SER A 173 15.07 9.43 22.25
C SER A 173 15.73 9.19 23.61
N LEU A 174 15.76 7.94 24.08
CA LEU A 174 16.40 7.57 25.35
C LEU A 174 17.91 7.78 25.31
N ASN A 175 18.58 7.41 24.21
CA ASN A 175 20.02 7.62 24.09
C ASN A 175 20.36 9.12 24.13
N VAL A 176 19.67 9.93 23.34
CA VAL A 176 19.91 11.39 23.32
C VAL A 176 19.60 12.04 24.68
N ALA A 177 18.51 11.64 25.35
CA ALA A 177 18.15 12.15 26.66
C ALA A 177 19.20 11.80 27.75
N ASN A 178 19.90 10.68 27.60
CA ASN A 178 20.95 10.24 28.50
C ASN A 178 22.38 10.71 28.08
N GLY A 179 22.48 11.59 27.08
CA GLY A 179 23.77 12.14 26.62
C GLY A 179 24.65 11.13 25.86
N LYS A 180 24.07 10.07 25.33
CA LYS A 180 24.72 9.05 24.49
C LYS A 180 24.64 9.43 23.01
N GLU A 181 25.42 8.73 22.20
CA GLU A 181 25.22 8.79 20.75
C GLU A 181 23.81 8.28 20.38
N PRO A 182 23.14 8.87 19.36
CA PRO A 182 21.71 8.66 19.11
C PRO A 182 21.28 7.20 19.01
N LEU A 183 22.09 6.34 18.41
CA LEU A 183 21.76 4.93 18.18
C LEU A 183 22.73 3.94 18.88
N GLU A 184 23.48 4.41 19.88
CA GLU A 184 24.43 3.58 20.62
C GLU A 184 23.74 2.34 21.22
N GLY A 185 24.29 1.16 20.91
CA GLY A 185 23.80 -0.13 21.45
C GLY A 185 22.46 -0.60 20.87
N THR A 186 21.97 0.02 19.79
CA THR A 186 20.74 -0.38 19.09
C THR A 186 21.04 -1.14 17.80
N GLN A 187 20.01 -1.70 17.18
CA GLN A 187 20.10 -2.32 15.86
C GLN A 187 19.94 -1.33 14.68
N TRP A 188 19.62 -0.07 14.98
CA TRP A 188 19.27 0.94 13.99
C TRP A 188 20.52 1.62 13.43
N THR A 189 20.40 2.15 12.21
CA THR A 189 21.44 2.95 11.56
C THR A 189 20.84 4.24 11.00
N LEU A 190 21.66 5.31 10.95
CA LEU A 190 21.28 6.54 10.25
C LEU A 190 21.76 6.50 8.81
N ASP A 191 20.92 7.01 7.91
CA ASP A 191 21.33 7.34 6.56
C ASP A 191 22.00 8.73 6.48
N ASP A 192 22.43 9.15 5.27
CA ASP A 192 23.13 10.41 5.01
C ASP A 192 22.32 11.66 5.38
N VAL A 193 21.00 11.52 5.56
CA VAL A 193 20.11 12.64 5.93
C VAL A 193 19.61 12.55 7.39
N LYS A 194 20.32 11.79 8.22
CA LYS A 194 19.99 11.56 9.64
C LYS A 194 18.62 10.88 9.82
N ALA A 195 18.31 9.91 8.98
CA ALA A 195 17.08 9.14 9.08
C ALA A 195 17.37 7.67 9.46
N VAL A 196 16.57 7.14 10.37
CA VAL A 196 16.40 5.70 10.57
C VAL A 196 15.32 5.23 9.58
N ARG A 197 15.68 4.34 8.67
CA ARG A 197 14.76 3.78 7.67
C ARG A 197 14.29 2.40 8.09
N VAL A 198 13.01 2.32 8.44
CA VAL A 198 12.35 1.04 8.70
C VAL A 198 11.81 0.51 7.37
N PRO A 199 12.21 -0.69 6.92
CA PRO A 199 11.82 -1.19 5.60
C PRO A 199 10.32 -1.49 5.55
N TYR A 200 9.74 -1.34 4.36
CA TYR A 200 8.44 -1.89 4.05
C TYR A 200 8.50 -3.40 3.80
N VAL A 201 7.37 -4.10 3.90
CA VAL A 201 7.26 -5.52 3.57
C VAL A 201 5.98 -5.77 2.76
N PRO A 202 6.06 -6.39 1.56
CA PRO A 202 4.86 -6.76 0.82
C PRO A 202 4.15 -7.93 1.53
N ILE A 203 2.85 -7.79 1.77
CA ILE A 203 2.02 -8.75 2.52
C ILE A 203 0.92 -9.30 1.62
N THR A 204 0.87 -10.62 1.54
CA THR A 204 -0.22 -11.40 0.94
C THR A 204 -0.66 -12.47 1.94
N LEU A 205 -1.59 -13.32 1.57
CA LEU A 205 -2.01 -14.44 2.42
C LEU A 205 -0.82 -15.36 2.78
N ASP A 206 0.14 -15.51 1.88
CA ASP A 206 1.28 -16.43 2.05
C ASP A 206 2.19 -16.05 3.24
N ASN A 207 2.29 -14.77 3.57
CA ASN A 207 3.18 -14.25 4.61
C ASN A 207 2.49 -13.30 5.60
N ILE A 208 1.18 -13.40 5.73
CA ILE A 208 0.36 -12.48 6.54
C ILE A 208 0.80 -12.44 8.01
N GLN A 209 1.37 -13.54 8.51
CA GLN A 209 1.87 -13.64 9.89
C GLN A 209 2.93 -12.59 10.20
N VAL A 210 3.74 -12.18 9.21
CA VAL A 210 4.76 -11.13 9.38
C VAL A 210 4.12 -9.81 9.83
N ALA A 211 2.97 -9.45 9.25
CA ALA A 211 2.25 -8.24 9.65
C ALA A 211 1.50 -8.43 10.98
N GLU A 212 0.91 -9.61 11.22
CA GLU A 212 0.21 -9.87 12.49
C GLU A 212 1.12 -9.82 13.71
N ASP A 213 2.38 -10.20 13.55
CA ASP A 213 3.37 -10.19 14.64
C ASP A 213 3.72 -8.76 15.11
N THR A 214 3.48 -7.74 14.29
CA THR A 214 3.68 -6.33 14.68
C THR A 214 2.59 -5.81 15.61
N TYR A 215 1.50 -6.55 15.78
CA TYR A 215 0.35 -6.18 16.63
C TYR A 215 0.23 -7.00 17.93
N LYS A 216 1.22 -7.86 18.21
CA LYS A 216 1.32 -8.65 19.45
C LYS A 216 2.18 -7.94 20.48
#